data_0681bd581c5e9a8ad2b0daa2b6e63cf5
#
_entry.id   0681bd581c5e9a8ad2b0daa2b6e63cf5
#
_cell.length_a   1.000
_cell.length_b   1.000
_cell.length_c   1.000
_cell.angle_alpha   90.00
_cell.angle_beta   90.00
_cell.angle_gamma   90.00
#
_symmetry.space_group_name_H-M   'P 1'
#
loop_
_entity.id
_entity.type
_entity.pdbx_description
1 polymer ?
#
loop_
_entity_poly.entity_id
_entity_poly.type
_entity_poly.pdbx_seq_one_letter_code
_entity_poly.pdbx_strand_id
1 'polypeptide(L)'
;LYVSPERLMNHLFLSRFEKINISMIAVDEAHCISQWGHDFRPAYRNIKAIRKLKPNVPIIALTASATPEVQEDIKEQLGIAKANQVQGDMKRKNLSLAVVKSNNKWQRILTTCKKLDGGGIIYTNTRKKTKHLAEFLRSHGVSVTYYHAGLGNHQKEEIQDLWITG
;
A
#
# COMPACT_ATOMS: atom_id res chain seq x y z
N LEU A 1 -0.24 19.37 7.41
CA LEU A 1 -0.77 19.46 6.03
C LEU A 1 -0.46 18.12 5.32
N TYR A 2 -1.50 17.47 4.78
CA TYR A 2 -1.35 16.28 3.93
C TYR A 2 -1.43 16.71 2.46
N VAL A 3 -0.48 16.22 1.65
CA VAL A 3 -0.35 16.62 0.24
C VAL A 3 -0.01 15.40 -0.60
N SER A 4 -0.73 15.20 -1.71
CA SER A 4 -0.35 14.18 -2.67
C SER A 4 0.82 14.67 -3.55
N PRO A 5 1.72 13.79 -4.01
CA PRO A 5 2.86 14.15 -4.85
C PRO A 5 2.48 14.87 -6.16
N GLU A 6 1.30 14.55 -6.72
CA GLU A 6 0.77 15.21 -7.92
C GLU A 6 0.52 16.71 -7.71
N ARG A 7 0.14 17.11 -6.48
CA ARG A 7 -0.09 18.50 -6.13
C ARG A 7 1.17 19.36 -6.23
N LEU A 8 2.35 18.73 -6.15
CA LEU A 8 3.65 19.40 -6.23
C LEU A 8 4.01 19.92 -7.64
N MET A 9 3.19 19.59 -8.64
CA MET A 9 3.28 20.17 -9.98
C MET A 9 2.54 21.51 -10.10
N ASN A 10 1.72 21.88 -9.10
CA ASN A 10 0.92 23.08 -9.14
C ASN A 10 1.73 24.28 -8.66
N HIS A 11 1.98 25.25 -9.56
CA HIS A 11 2.78 26.45 -9.25
C HIS A 11 2.17 27.31 -8.15
N LEU A 12 0.84 27.44 -8.11
CA LEU A 12 0.15 28.19 -7.05
C LEU A 12 0.33 27.52 -5.68
N PHE A 13 0.33 26.18 -5.65
CA PHE A 13 0.64 25.45 -4.43
C PHE A 13 2.07 25.70 -3.99
N LEU A 14 3.05 25.56 -4.87
CA LEU A 14 4.46 25.75 -4.54
C LEU A 14 4.77 27.17 -4.05
N SER A 15 4.18 28.22 -4.68
CA SER A 15 4.36 29.61 -4.25
C SER A 15 3.79 29.89 -2.85
N ARG A 16 2.69 29.22 -2.48
CA ARG A 16 2.14 29.29 -1.13
C ARG A 16 2.97 28.46 -0.14
N PHE A 17 3.39 27.28 -0.55
CA PHE A 17 4.23 26.38 0.26
C PHE A 17 5.55 27.02 0.66
N GLU A 18 6.15 27.79 -0.22
CA GLU A 18 7.39 28.54 0.05
C GLU A 18 7.25 29.50 1.23
N LYS A 19 6.06 30.09 1.42
CA LYS A 19 5.76 31.06 2.48
C LYS A 19 5.39 30.40 3.82
N ILE A 20 5.08 29.11 3.83
CA ILE A 20 4.68 28.40 5.05
C ILE A 20 5.93 28.07 5.89
N ASN A 21 5.85 28.33 7.19
CA ASN A 21 6.87 27.83 8.12
C ASN A 21 6.63 26.33 8.39
N ILE A 22 7.62 25.52 8.04
CA ILE A 22 7.54 24.05 8.11
C ILE A 22 8.68 23.54 8.98
N SER A 23 8.35 22.77 10.01
CA SER A 23 9.32 22.21 10.94
C SER A 23 9.86 20.85 10.46
N MET A 24 9.07 20.08 9.71
CA MET A 24 9.46 18.75 9.22
C MET A 24 8.63 18.36 7.98
N ILE A 25 9.24 17.61 7.08
CA ILE A 25 8.57 17.00 5.93
C ILE A 25 8.62 15.48 6.11
N ALA A 26 7.45 14.83 6.13
CA ALA A 26 7.34 13.38 6.13
C ALA A 26 6.93 12.89 4.73
N VAL A 27 7.69 11.95 4.18
CA VAL A 27 7.41 11.28 2.91
C VAL A 27 6.99 9.85 3.21
N ASP A 28 5.70 9.58 3.09
CA ASP A 28 5.15 8.24 3.24
C ASP A 28 5.24 7.49 1.93
N GLU A 29 5.26 6.14 2.00
CA GLU A 29 5.47 5.25 0.85
C GLU A 29 6.68 5.68 -0.02
N ALA A 30 7.77 6.06 0.64
CA ALA A 30 8.95 6.63 0.00
C ALA A 30 9.56 5.73 -1.09
N HIS A 31 9.29 4.42 -1.07
CA HIS A 31 9.71 3.47 -2.11
C HIS A 31 9.15 3.84 -3.51
N CYS A 32 8.03 4.56 -3.55
CA CYS A 32 7.43 5.02 -4.82
C CYS A 32 8.32 6.03 -5.59
N ILE A 33 9.34 6.63 -4.96
CA ILE A 33 10.28 7.54 -5.63
C ILE A 33 11.28 6.78 -6.51
N SER A 34 11.54 5.51 -6.18
CA SER A 34 12.54 4.67 -6.83
C SER A 34 11.99 3.93 -8.03
N GLN A 35 12.73 3.97 -9.14
CA GLN A 35 12.42 3.14 -10.33
C GLN A 35 12.69 1.65 -10.10
N TRP A 36 13.50 1.32 -9.11
CA TRP A 36 13.81 -0.05 -8.71
C TRP A 36 12.77 -0.62 -7.76
N GLY A 37 11.84 0.23 -7.27
CA GLY A 37 10.71 -0.19 -6.44
C GLY A 37 9.60 -0.84 -7.25
N HIS A 38 8.81 -1.68 -6.59
CA HIS A 38 7.70 -2.41 -7.22
C HIS A 38 6.47 -1.51 -7.53
N ASP A 39 6.39 -0.31 -6.98
CA ASP A 39 5.27 0.66 -7.16
C ASP A 39 5.83 2.05 -7.47
N PHE A 40 6.67 2.14 -8.49
CA PHE A 40 7.21 3.44 -8.92
C PHE A 40 6.11 4.39 -9.38
N ARG A 41 6.11 5.60 -8.80
CA ARG A 41 5.19 6.68 -9.17
C ARG A 41 5.97 7.92 -9.60
N PRO A 42 5.91 8.30 -10.89
CA PRO A 42 6.67 9.45 -11.41
C PRO A 42 6.42 10.76 -10.63
N ALA A 43 5.20 10.94 -10.10
CA ALA A 43 4.85 12.11 -9.30
C ALA A 43 5.69 12.27 -8.02
N TYR A 44 6.20 11.18 -7.44
CA TYR A 44 7.09 11.25 -6.27
C TYR A 44 8.42 11.96 -6.55
N ARG A 45 8.89 12.00 -7.80
CA ARG A 45 10.08 12.77 -8.18
C ARG A 45 9.91 14.27 -7.97
N ASN A 46 8.66 14.77 -7.95
CA ASN A 46 8.36 16.17 -7.71
C ASN A 46 8.69 16.60 -6.26
N ILE A 47 8.87 15.66 -5.34
CA ILE A 47 9.31 15.93 -3.97
C ILE A 47 10.66 16.64 -3.94
N LYS A 48 11.53 16.44 -4.95
CA LYS A 48 12.76 17.23 -5.11
C LYS A 48 12.51 18.75 -5.17
N ALA A 49 11.39 19.20 -5.72
CA ALA A 49 11.05 20.61 -5.76
C ALA A 49 10.85 21.18 -4.35
N ILE A 50 10.18 20.43 -3.48
CA ILE A 50 10.03 20.81 -2.06
C ILE A 50 11.39 20.94 -1.37
N ARG A 51 12.30 19.98 -1.62
CA ARG A 51 13.65 20.03 -1.04
C ARG A 51 14.42 21.27 -1.47
N LYS A 52 14.26 21.70 -2.71
CA LYS A 52 14.87 22.95 -3.22
C LYS A 52 14.29 24.18 -2.53
N LEU A 53 12.97 24.23 -2.32
CA LEU A 53 12.31 25.36 -1.66
C LEU A 53 12.60 25.42 -0.16
N LYS A 54 12.81 24.26 0.48
CA LYS A 54 13.02 24.13 1.93
C LYS A 54 14.30 23.32 2.23
N PRO A 55 15.49 23.83 1.90
CA PRO A 55 16.73 23.05 1.96
C PRO A 55 17.13 22.64 3.39
N ASN A 56 16.76 23.45 4.38
CA ASN A 56 17.14 23.24 5.79
C ASN A 56 16.07 22.48 6.60
N VAL A 57 14.91 22.20 6.02
CA VAL A 57 13.85 21.49 6.74
C VAL A 57 14.19 19.99 6.82
N PRO A 58 14.15 19.37 7.99
CA PRO A 58 14.36 17.94 8.16
C PRO A 58 13.35 17.14 7.33
N ILE A 59 13.81 16.06 6.70
CA ILE A 59 12.96 15.10 5.98
C ILE A 59 13.05 13.75 6.66
N ILE A 60 11.89 13.14 6.90
CA ILE A 60 11.76 11.74 7.25
C ILE A 60 11.13 10.98 6.09
N ALA A 61 11.72 9.86 5.70
CA ALA A 61 11.18 8.97 4.69
C ALA A 61 10.72 7.66 5.34
N LEU A 62 9.49 7.26 5.07
CA LEU A 62 8.85 6.09 5.66
C LEU A 62 8.46 5.11 4.54
N THR A 63 8.80 3.84 4.73
CA THR A 63 8.37 2.76 3.83
C THR A 63 8.42 1.41 4.53
N ALA A 64 7.49 0.52 4.19
CA ALA A 64 7.47 -0.85 4.69
C ALA A 64 8.18 -1.84 3.74
N SER A 65 8.48 -1.46 2.51
CA SER A 65 8.87 -2.40 1.44
C SER A 65 10.01 -1.89 0.56
N ALA A 66 11.17 -1.58 1.18
CA ALA A 66 12.33 -1.12 0.43
C ALA A 66 13.49 -2.13 0.52
N THR A 67 13.95 -2.63 -0.64
CA THR A 67 15.20 -3.37 -0.74
C THR A 67 16.40 -2.45 -0.47
N PRO A 68 17.61 -2.96 -0.19
CA PRO A 68 18.79 -2.12 0.00
C PRO A 68 19.01 -1.12 -1.15
N GLU A 69 18.84 -1.54 -2.41
CA GLU A 69 18.98 -0.69 -3.58
C GLU A 69 17.94 0.45 -3.59
N VAL A 70 16.69 0.13 -3.23
CA VAL A 70 15.60 1.12 -3.11
C VAL A 70 15.87 2.11 -1.98
N GLN A 71 16.44 1.65 -0.86
CA GLN A 71 16.78 2.51 0.28
C GLN A 71 17.85 3.53 -0.10
N GLU A 72 18.88 3.13 -0.83
CA GLU A 72 19.92 4.05 -1.30
C GLU A 72 19.37 5.05 -2.32
N ASP A 73 18.54 4.62 -3.27
CA ASP A 73 17.89 5.50 -4.24
C ASP A 73 16.97 6.53 -3.55
N ILE A 74 16.21 6.12 -2.51
CA ILE A 74 15.40 7.05 -1.69
C ILE A 74 16.29 8.14 -1.08
N LYS A 75 17.41 7.77 -0.47
CA LYS A 75 18.34 8.72 0.16
C LYS A 75 18.89 9.72 -0.86
N GLU A 76 19.28 9.24 -2.05
CA GLU A 76 19.78 10.07 -3.12
C GLU A 76 18.70 11.02 -3.65
N GLN A 77 17.52 10.49 -3.97
CA GLN A 77 16.42 11.27 -4.56
C GLN A 77 15.89 12.37 -3.61
N LEU A 78 15.89 12.11 -2.31
CA LEU A 78 15.47 13.07 -1.29
C LEU A 78 16.60 13.97 -0.78
N GLY A 79 17.84 13.74 -1.19
CA GLY A 79 19.01 14.52 -0.72
C GLY A 79 19.29 14.31 0.76
N ILE A 80 19.08 13.08 1.28
CA ILE A 80 19.29 12.70 2.68
C ILE A 80 20.34 11.59 2.83
N ALA A 81 21.39 11.63 2.02
CA ALA A 81 22.44 10.59 2.00
C ALA A 81 23.07 10.29 3.36
N LYS A 82 23.13 11.29 4.26
CA LYS A 82 23.67 11.14 5.61
C LYS A 82 22.60 10.84 6.69
N ALA A 83 21.34 10.53 6.27
CA ALA A 83 20.29 10.27 7.24
C ALA A 83 20.56 8.97 8.01
N ASN A 84 20.22 8.99 9.28
CA ASN A 84 20.15 7.78 10.07
C ASN A 84 19.03 6.88 9.54
N GLN A 85 19.32 5.60 9.43
CA GLN A 85 18.37 4.60 9.00
C GLN A 85 17.97 3.74 10.20
N VAL A 86 16.66 3.60 10.40
CA VAL A 86 16.09 2.69 11.38
C VAL A 86 15.32 1.62 10.63
N GLN A 87 15.70 0.37 10.80
CA GLN A 87 15.02 -0.77 10.19
C GLN A 87 14.48 -1.66 11.29
N GLY A 88 13.15 -1.84 11.29
CA GLY A 88 12.47 -2.77 12.18
C GLY A 88 12.55 -4.22 11.67
N ASP A 89 12.40 -5.17 12.58
CA ASP A 89 12.20 -6.57 12.19
C ASP A 89 10.80 -6.72 11.57
N MET A 90 10.76 -7.12 10.30
CA MET A 90 9.51 -7.38 9.56
C MET A 90 8.88 -8.72 9.93
N LYS A 91 9.61 -9.58 10.64
CA LYS A 91 9.14 -10.91 11.02
C LYS A 91 8.17 -10.86 12.17
N ARG A 92 6.91 -11.12 11.88
CA ARG A 92 5.86 -11.21 12.92
C ARG A 92 5.76 -12.64 13.44
N LYS A 93 6.01 -12.84 14.72
CA LYS A 93 5.98 -14.17 15.38
C LYS A 93 4.59 -14.82 15.41
N ASN A 94 3.53 -14.02 15.29
CA ASN A 94 2.14 -14.46 15.30
C ASN A 94 1.57 -14.71 13.90
N LEU A 95 2.37 -14.60 12.83
CA LEU A 95 1.93 -14.86 11.46
C LEU A 95 2.68 -16.06 10.88
N SER A 96 1.93 -17.02 10.38
CA SER A 96 2.46 -18.15 9.61
C SER A 96 2.32 -17.89 8.12
N LEU A 97 3.42 -18.00 7.38
CA LEU A 97 3.45 -17.87 5.93
C LEU A 97 3.65 -19.22 5.28
N ALA A 98 2.81 -19.55 4.30
CA ALA A 98 2.93 -20.80 3.55
C ALA A 98 2.73 -20.57 2.05
N VAL A 99 3.56 -21.22 1.23
CA VAL A 99 3.40 -21.25 -0.23
C VAL A 99 3.08 -22.68 -0.63
N VAL A 100 1.92 -22.88 -1.27
CA VAL A 100 1.44 -24.20 -1.65
C VAL A 100 1.20 -24.25 -3.16
N LYS A 101 1.88 -25.17 -3.85
CA LYS A 101 1.57 -25.52 -5.24
C LYS A 101 0.29 -26.36 -5.28
N SER A 102 -0.64 -26.03 -6.16
CA SER A 102 -1.88 -26.79 -6.34
C SER A 102 -2.33 -26.73 -7.79
N ASN A 103 -2.70 -27.89 -8.34
CA ASN A 103 -3.30 -28.01 -9.68
C ASN A 103 -4.75 -27.56 -9.69
N ASN A 104 -5.44 -27.60 -8.54
CA ASN A 104 -6.80 -27.10 -8.37
C ASN A 104 -6.84 -26.09 -7.23
N LYS A 105 -6.59 -24.82 -7.57
CA LYS A 105 -6.52 -23.72 -6.59
C LYS A 105 -7.87 -23.50 -5.88
N TRP A 106 -8.98 -23.62 -6.57
CA TRP A 106 -10.31 -23.37 -6.00
C TRP A 106 -10.68 -24.40 -4.96
N GLN A 107 -10.43 -25.69 -5.25
CA GLN A 107 -10.65 -26.75 -4.29
C GLN A 107 -9.73 -26.63 -3.07
N ARG A 108 -8.48 -26.17 -3.28
CA ARG A 108 -7.56 -25.92 -2.17
C ARG A 108 -8.04 -24.77 -1.28
N ILE A 109 -8.52 -23.67 -1.89
CA ILE A 109 -9.11 -22.56 -1.14
C ILE A 109 -10.34 -23.01 -0.35
N LEU A 110 -11.26 -23.74 -0.97
CA LEU A 110 -12.44 -24.30 -0.30
C LEU A 110 -12.07 -25.15 0.91
N THR A 111 -11.10 -26.06 0.74
CA THR A 111 -10.62 -26.91 1.84
C THR A 111 -10.01 -26.08 2.96
N THR A 112 -9.30 -25.00 2.62
CA THR A 112 -8.69 -24.10 3.61
C THR A 112 -9.78 -23.33 4.37
N CYS A 113 -10.77 -22.76 3.68
CA CYS A 113 -11.90 -22.06 4.32
C CYS A 113 -12.68 -22.96 5.27
N LYS A 114 -12.84 -24.25 4.94
CA LYS A 114 -13.56 -25.20 5.81
C LYS A 114 -12.75 -25.69 7.00
N LYS A 115 -11.42 -25.52 7.00
CA LYS A 115 -10.54 -25.99 8.08
C LYS A 115 -10.16 -24.90 9.07
N LEU A 116 -10.26 -23.65 8.67
CA LEU A 116 -9.86 -22.52 9.51
C LEU A 116 -11.10 -21.85 10.08
N ASP A 117 -11.08 -21.63 11.38
CA ASP A 117 -12.07 -20.82 12.06
C ASP A 117 -11.74 -19.35 11.91
N GLY A 118 -12.78 -18.49 11.89
CA GLY A 118 -12.66 -17.04 11.82
C GLY A 118 -12.73 -16.46 10.41
N GLY A 119 -12.61 -15.15 10.32
CA GLY A 119 -12.70 -14.39 9.07
C GLY A 119 -11.44 -14.50 8.21
N GLY A 120 -11.60 -14.39 6.89
CA GLY A 120 -10.48 -14.45 5.96
C GLY A 120 -10.67 -13.56 4.74
N ILE A 121 -9.55 -13.13 4.12
CA ILE A 121 -9.55 -12.35 2.88
C ILE A 121 -8.82 -13.15 1.81
N ILE A 122 -9.44 -13.30 0.65
CA ILE A 122 -8.88 -14.00 -0.50
C ILE A 122 -8.66 -13.01 -1.64
N TYR A 123 -7.41 -12.73 -1.97
CA TYR A 123 -7.07 -11.85 -3.09
C TYR A 123 -7.07 -12.60 -4.41
N THR A 124 -7.65 -11.98 -5.42
CA THR A 124 -7.64 -12.47 -6.81
C THR A 124 -7.16 -11.36 -7.75
N ASN A 125 -6.68 -11.74 -8.93
CA ASN A 125 -6.08 -10.78 -9.87
C ASN A 125 -7.06 -10.11 -10.83
N THR A 126 -8.37 -10.45 -10.82
CA THR A 126 -9.38 -9.79 -11.66
C THR A 126 -10.74 -9.75 -10.98
N ARG A 127 -11.55 -8.70 -11.27
CA ARG A 127 -12.93 -8.55 -10.79
C ARG A 127 -13.80 -9.77 -11.12
N LYS A 128 -13.66 -10.32 -12.34
CA LYS A 128 -14.39 -11.50 -12.78
C LYS A 128 -14.06 -12.73 -11.92
N LYS A 129 -12.79 -12.98 -11.66
CA LYS A 129 -12.36 -14.09 -10.78
C LYS A 129 -12.82 -13.90 -9.35
N THR A 130 -12.82 -12.67 -8.83
CA THR A 130 -13.33 -12.37 -7.48
C THR A 130 -14.78 -12.83 -7.34
N LYS A 131 -15.63 -12.44 -8.29
CA LYS A 131 -17.06 -12.81 -8.31
C LYS A 131 -17.27 -14.32 -8.44
N HIS A 132 -16.65 -14.94 -9.44
CA HIS A 132 -16.80 -16.38 -9.68
C HIS A 132 -16.30 -17.24 -8.51
N LEU A 133 -15.18 -16.85 -7.88
CA LEU A 133 -14.67 -17.58 -6.71
C LEU A 133 -15.63 -17.45 -5.52
N ALA A 134 -16.22 -16.28 -5.29
CA ALA A 134 -17.21 -16.10 -4.24
C ALA A 134 -18.49 -16.93 -4.50
N GLU A 135 -18.97 -16.97 -5.74
CA GLU A 135 -20.10 -17.83 -6.15
C GLU A 135 -19.79 -19.32 -5.92
N PHE A 136 -18.60 -19.77 -6.31
CA PHE A 136 -18.15 -21.14 -6.07
C PHE A 136 -18.09 -21.49 -4.58
N LEU A 137 -17.48 -20.66 -3.75
CA LEU A 137 -17.37 -20.89 -2.32
C LEU A 137 -18.75 -20.90 -1.64
N ARG A 138 -19.64 -19.99 -2.03
CA ARG A 138 -21.01 -19.91 -1.53
C ARG A 138 -21.82 -21.16 -1.86
N SER A 139 -21.69 -21.68 -3.10
CA SER A 139 -22.38 -22.93 -3.51
C SER A 139 -21.90 -24.16 -2.74
N HIS A 140 -20.74 -24.08 -2.07
CA HIS A 140 -20.18 -25.12 -1.22
C HIS A 140 -20.34 -24.85 0.28
N GLY A 141 -21.24 -23.92 0.66
CA GLY A 141 -21.61 -23.64 2.05
C GLY A 141 -20.64 -22.75 2.82
N VAL A 142 -19.76 -22.00 2.14
CA VAL A 142 -18.90 -20.99 2.79
C VAL A 142 -19.63 -19.65 2.81
N SER A 143 -19.75 -19.02 3.98
CA SER A 143 -20.22 -17.64 4.09
C SER A 143 -19.17 -16.70 3.50
N VAL A 144 -19.49 -16.05 2.37
CA VAL A 144 -18.52 -15.25 1.63
C VAL A 144 -19.22 -14.19 0.78
N THR A 145 -18.57 -13.05 0.64
CA THR A 145 -18.95 -12.04 -0.35
C THR A 145 -17.74 -11.63 -1.19
N TYR A 146 -17.98 -10.89 -2.26
CA TYR A 146 -16.90 -10.37 -3.10
C TYR A 146 -16.81 -8.85 -3.00
N TYR A 147 -15.57 -8.33 -3.04
CA TYR A 147 -15.29 -6.90 -2.97
C TYR A 147 -14.32 -6.50 -4.09
N HIS A 148 -14.63 -5.44 -4.82
CA HIS A 148 -13.74 -4.90 -5.84
C HIS A 148 -14.05 -3.43 -6.17
N ALA A 149 -13.13 -2.73 -6.80
CA ALA A 149 -13.24 -1.31 -7.11
C ALA A 149 -14.44 -0.91 -8.00
N GLY A 150 -15.02 -1.87 -8.73
CA GLY A 150 -16.21 -1.65 -9.57
C GLY A 150 -17.55 -1.68 -8.86
N LEU A 151 -17.58 -1.93 -7.55
CA LEU A 151 -18.80 -1.82 -6.74
C LEU A 151 -19.12 -0.35 -6.44
N GLY A 152 -20.42 -0.03 -6.29
CA GLY A 152 -20.86 1.27 -5.81
C GLY A 152 -20.42 1.52 -4.36
N ASN A 153 -20.34 2.80 -3.95
CA ASN A 153 -19.87 3.14 -2.60
C ASN A 153 -20.75 2.54 -1.51
N HIS A 154 -22.06 2.63 -1.64
CA HIS A 154 -23.01 2.04 -0.69
C HIS A 154 -22.80 0.52 -0.52
N GLN A 155 -22.65 -0.22 -1.62
CA GLN A 155 -22.37 -1.65 -1.55
C GLN A 155 -21.04 -1.97 -0.86
N LYS A 156 -20.02 -1.11 -1.04
CA LYS A 156 -18.73 -1.28 -0.38
C LYS A 156 -18.84 -1.09 1.13
N GLU A 157 -19.59 -0.08 1.56
CA GLU A 157 -19.86 0.19 2.97
C GLU A 157 -20.62 -0.97 3.61
N GLU A 158 -21.71 -1.42 3.01
CA GLU A 158 -22.49 -2.57 3.50
C GLU A 158 -21.65 -3.84 3.65
N ILE A 159 -20.82 -4.17 2.65
CA ILE A 159 -19.96 -5.36 2.68
C ILE A 159 -18.90 -5.23 3.78
N GLN A 160 -18.34 -4.04 3.96
CA GLN A 160 -17.34 -3.78 4.98
C GLN A 160 -17.95 -3.90 6.38
N ASP A 161 -19.13 -3.35 6.59
CA ASP A 161 -19.84 -3.44 7.86
C ASP A 161 -20.19 -4.89 8.21
N LEU A 162 -20.72 -5.64 7.24
CA LEU A 162 -20.99 -7.08 7.40
C LEU A 162 -19.74 -7.88 7.77
N TRP A 163 -18.57 -7.52 7.22
CA TRP A 163 -17.33 -8.21 7.54
C TRP A 163 -16.77 -7.85 8.91
N ILE A 164 -17.00 -6.62 9.39
CA ILE A 164 -16.56 -6.15 10.70
C ILE A 164 -17.45 -6.71 11.82
N THR A 165 -18.75 -6.82 11.57
CA THR A 165 -19.72 -7.26 12.57
C THR A 165 -19.84 -8.79 12.67
N GLY A 166 -19.32 -9.56 11.72
CA GLY A 166 -19.37 -11.05 11.66
C GLY A 166 -20.50 -11.52 10.78
#